data_eb33bdbb81d83dcdd736aa1c57e428c5
#
_entry.id   eb33bdbb81d83dcdd736aa1c57e428c5
#
_cell.length_a   1.000
_cell.length_b   1.000
_cell.length_c   1.000
_cell.angle_alpha   90.00
_cell.angle_beta   90.00
_cell.angle_gamma   90.00
#
_symmetry.space_group_name_H-M   'P 1'
#
loop_
_entity.id
_entity.type
_entity.pdbx_description
1 polymer ?
#
loop_
_entity_poly.entity_id
_entity_poly.type
_entity_poly.pdbx_seq_one_letter_code
_entity_poly.pdbx_strand_id
1 'polypeptide(L)'
;DEKKFNFLYIDGENCYFMDNKTFEQVEIQKSITGEHYKLLKENLEVTISFMEGKPISIELPNNIECTIETTDAAIKNQTASSSYKPATLDCGIKINVPPFIESGEKVIIDTRTLEYVKRVN
;
A
#
# COMPACT_ATOMS: atom_id res chain seq x y z
N ASP A 1 6.36 5.31 -21.85
CA ASP A 1 6.20 3.86 -21.82
C ASP A 1 5.89 3.36 -20.44
N GLU A 2 4.87 2.53 -20.33
CA GLU A 2 4.51 1.89 -19.07
C GLU A 2 4.75 0.40 -19.16
N LYS A 3 5.34 -0.16 -18.10
CA LYS A 3 5.63 -1.59 -18.04
C LYS A 3 5.24 -2.13 -16.68
N LYS A 4 4.88 -3.41 -16.64
CA LYS A 4 4.49 -4.06 -15.39
C LYS A 4 5.66 -4.81 -14.79
N PHE A 5 5.86 -4.57 -13.50
CA PHE A 5 6.94 -5.17 -12.72
C PHE A 5 6.39 -5.78 -11.44
N ASN A 6 7.13 -6.71 -10.88
CA ASN A 6 6.82 -7.25 -9.56
C ASN A 6 7.84 -6.72 -8.57
N PHE A 7 7.37 -6.32 -7.40
CA PHE A 7 8.24 -5.83 -6.36
C PHE A 7 9.06 -6.99 -5.77
N LEU A 8 10.34 -6.75 -5.55
CA LEU A 8 11.24 -7.75 -4.95
C LEU A 8 11.55 -7.42 -3.50
N TYR A 9 12.25 -6.32 -3.26
CA TYR A 9 12.65 -5.95 -1.92
C TYR A 9 13.13 -4.50 -1.88
N ILE A 10 13.35 -3.99 -0.66
CA ILE A 10 13.91 -2.66 -0.44
C ILE A 10 15.28 -2.83 0.21
N ASP A 11 16.27 -2.11 -0.28
CA ASP A 11 17.60 -2.06 0.32
C ASP A 11 18.00 -0.60 0.48
N GLY A 12 17.98 -0.11 1.73
CA GLY A 12 18.29 1.29 2.01
C GLY A 12 17.28 2.23 1.37
N GLU A 13 17.75 3.09 0.48
CA GLU A 13 16.90 4.06 -0.20
C GLU A 13 16.41 3.57 -1.55
N ASN A 14 16.67 2.33 -1.90
CA ASN A 14 16.34 1.79 -3.20
C ASN A 14 15.32 0.67 -3.13
N CYS A 15 14.36 0.70 -4.06
CA CYS A 15 13.37 -0.36 -4.22
C CYS A 15 13.71 -1.13 -5.49
N TYR A 16 13.64 -2.45 -5.42
CA TYR A 16 14.00 -3.32 -6.54
C TYR A 16 12.79 -4.03 -7.10
N PHE A 17 12.70 -4.04 -8.42
CA PHE A 17 11.55 -4.63 -9.12
C PHE A 17 12.06 -5.52 -10.25
N MET A 18 11.23 -6.47 -10.67
CA MET A 18 11.56 -7.37 -11.77
C MET A 18 10.48 -7.30 -12.85
N ASP A 19 10.91 -7.13 -14.10
CA ASP A 19 9.99 -7.11 -15.24
C ASP A 19 9.29 -8.47 -15.35
N ASN A 20 7.96 -8.45 -15.47
CA ASN A 20 7.17 -9.68 -15.57
C ASN A 20 7.48 -10.50 -16.81
N LYS A 21 7.95 -9.87 -17.86
CA LYS A 21 8.17 -10.52 -19.15
C LYS A 21 9.61 -10.88 -19.41
N THR A 22 10.52 -9.94 -19.14
CA THR A 22 11.93 -10.14 -19.46
C THR A 22 12.75 -10.61 -18.28
N PHE A 23 12.18 -10.50 -17.06
CA PHE A 23 12.88 -10.83 -15.81
C PHE A 23 14.07 -9.93 -15.52
N GLU A 24 14.15 -8.80 -16.22
CA GLU A 24 15.19 -7.82 -15.91
C GLU A 24 14.81 -7.06 -14.65
N GLN A 25 15.81 -6.73 -13.85
CA GLN A 25 15.59 -6.00 -12.60
C GLN A 25 15.83 -4.52 -12.82
N VAL A 26 15.05 -3.71 -12.08
CA VAL A 26 15.20 -2.27 -12.11
C VAL A 26 15.22 -1.76 -10.67
N GLU A 27 16.00 -0.70 -10.45
CA GLU A 27 16.14 -0.05 -9.16
C GLU A 27 15.46 1.30 -9.21
N ILE A 28 14.61 1.58 -8.22
CA ILE A 28 13.90 2.86 -8.13
C ILE A 28 14.11 3.41 -6.74
N GLN A 29 14.49 4.70 -6.67
CA GLN A 29 14.69 5.35 -5.39
C GLN A 29 13.36 5.57 -4.68
N LYS A 30 13.37 5.45 -3.35
CA LYS A 30 12.16 5.68 -2.54
C LYS A 30 11.54 7.03 -2.81
N SER A 31 12.34 8.04 -3.12
CA SER A 31 11.82 9.39 -3.36
C SER A 31 10.85 9.43 -4.54
N ILE A 32 11.02 8.52 -5.51
CA ILE A 32 10.12 8.45 -6.67
C ILE A 32 8.78 7.87 -6.26
N THR A 33 8.76 6.97 -5.29
CA THR A 33 7.54 6.31 -4.83
C THR A 33 6.76 7.15 -3.82
N GLY A 34 7.39 8.15 -3.19
CA GLY A 34 6.76 8.88 -2.10
C GLY A 34 6.44 7.95 -0.95
N GLU A 35 5.27 8.11 -0.35
CA GLU A 35 4.84 7.26 0.76
C GLU A 35 4.46 5.85 0.31
N HIS A 36 4.26 5.65 -0.98
CA HIS A 36 3.75 4.37 -1.49
C HIS A 36 4.74 3.21 -1.33
N TYR A 37 6.03 3.50 -1.12
CA TYR A 37 7.00 2.43 -0.92
C TYR A 37 6.64 1.58 0.31
N LYS A 38 5.92 2.15 1.27
CA LYS A 38 5.51 1.43 2.48
C LYS A 38 4.44 0.37 2.20
N LEU A 39 3.74 0.50 1.08
CA LEU A 39 2.69 -0.45 0.70
C LEU A 39 3.23 -1.60 -0.14
N LEU A 40 4.49 -1.55 -0.54
CA LEU A 40 5.07 -2.58 -1.38
C LEU A 40 5.22 -3.88 -0.61
N LYS A 41 4.77 -4.97 -1.24
CA LYS A 41 4.87 -6.32 -0.68
C LYS A 41 5.52 -7.20 -1.72
N GLU A 42 6.21 -8.25 -1.27
CA GLU A 42 6.85 -9.19 -2.17
C GLU A 42 5.88 -9.69 -3.23
N ASN A 43 6.32 -9.63 -4.48
CA ASN A 43 5.53 -10.04 -5.65
C ASN A 43 4.33 -9.17 -5.98
N LEU A 44 4.20 -8.01 -5.34
CA LEU A 44 3.14 -7.07 -5.70
C LEU A 44 3.40 -6.54 -7.12
N GLU A 45 2.38 -6.62 -7.97
CA GLU A 45 2.50 -6.09 -9.32
C GLU A 45 2.27 -4.59 -9.33
N VAL A 46 3.19 -3.86 -9.97
CA VAL A 46 3.09 -2.41 -10.08
C VAL A 46 3.32 -2.03 -11.53
N THR A 47 2.91 -0.82 -11.88
CA THR A 47 3.16 -0.26 -13.20
C THR A 47 4.20 0.84 -13.06
N ILE A 48 5.27 0.74 -13.83
CA ILE A 48 6.35 1.73 -13.80
C ILE A 48 6.36 2.46 -15.12
N SER A 49 6.35 3.79 -15.05
CA SER A 49 6.41 4.65 -16.22
C SER A 49 7.87 5.08 -16.45
N PHE A 50 8.29 5.00 -17.71
CA PHE A 50 9.65 5.35 -18.10
C PHE A 50 9.66 6.50 -19.08
N MET A 51 10.68 7.33 -18.98
CA MET A 51 10.95 8.37 -19.96
C MET A 51 12.41 8.26 -20.35
N GLU A 52 12.66 8.06 -21.65
CA GLU A 52 14.03 7.90 -22.17
C GLU A 52 14.81 6.83 -21.42
N GLY A 53 14.14 5.72 -21.11
CA GLY A 53 14.76 4.58 -20.45
C GLY A 53 14.91 4.72 -18.94
N LYS A 54 14.46 5.84 -18.37
CA LYS A 54 14.57 6.07 -16.92
C LYS A 54 13.21 5.99 -16.25
N PRO A 55 13.10 5.31 -15.10
CA PRO A 55 11.85 5.27 -14.37
C PRO A 55 11.53 6.64 -13.79
N ILE A 56 10.32 7.12 -14.03
CA ILE A 56 9.89 8.44 -13.56
C ILE A 56 8.75 8.36 -12.56
N SER A 57 7.99 7.28 -12.55
CA SER A 57 6.89 7.13 -11.59
C SER A 57 6.51 5.68 -11.44
N ILE A 58 5.83 5.38 -10.34
CA ILE A 58 5.35 4.05 -10.04
C ILE A 58 3.88 4.14 -9.66
N GLU A 59 3.10 3.19 -10.12
CA GLU A 59 1.68 3.13 -9.85
C GLU A 59 1.33 1.77 -9.28
N LEU A 60 0.77 1.75 -8.07
CA LEU A 60 0.35 0.53 -7.41
C LEU A 60 -1.07 0.16 -7.85
N PRO A 61 -1.50 -1.10 -7.61
CA PRO A 61 -2.92 -1.42 -7.81
C PRO A 61 -3.78 -0.48 -6.99
N ASN A 62 -4.96 -0.17 -7.48
CA ASN A 62 -5.84 0.78 -6.79
C ASN A 62 -6.21 0.34 -5.38
N ASN A 63 -6.35 -0.95 -5.17
CA ASN A 63 -6.73 -1.50 -3.87
C ASN A 63 -5.70 -2.53 -3.43
N ILE A 64 -5.32 -2.45 -2.15
CA ILE A 64 -4.34 -3.35 -1.54
C ILE A 64 -4.87 -3.84 -0.22
N GLU A 65 -4.62 -5.12 0.09
CA GLU A 65 -4.95 -5.69 1.39
C GLU A 65 -3.85 -5.35 2.39
N CYS A 66 -4.25 -4.84 3.54
CA CYS A 66 -3.33 -4.53 4.64
C CYS A 66 -3.90 -5.04 5.95
N THR A 67 -3.02 -5.27 6.92
CA THR A 67 -3.43 -5.69 8.26
C THR A 67 -3.38 -4.49 9.20
N ILE A 68 -4.40 -4.37 10.04
CA ILE A 68 -4.43 -3.34 11.07
C ILE A 68 -3.50 -3.79 12.20
N GLU A 69 -2.40 -3.07 12.38
CA GLU A 69 -1.47 -3.42 13.44
C GLU A 69 -1.98 -2.96 14.79
N THR A 70 -2.40 -1.71 14.88
CA THR A 70 -2.97 -1.15 16.11
C THR A 70 -4.09 -0.19 15.80
N THR A 71 -5.09 -0.17 16.67
CA THR A 71 -6.18 0.81 16.63
C THR A 71 -6.87 0.77 17.98
N ASP A 72 -7.75 1.73 18.22
CA ASP A 72 -8.56 1.72 19.43
C ASP A 72 -9.53 0.55 19.41
N ALA A 73 -9.93 0.10 20.60
CA ALA A 73 -10.87 -1.01 20.72
C ALA A 73 -12.15 -0.71 19.95
N ALA A 74 -12.72 -1.78 19.37
CA ALA A 74 -13.96 -1.65 18.64
C ALA A 74 -15.08 -1.22 19.60
N ILE A 75 -15.93 -0.29 19.14
CA ILE A 75 -17.06 0.16 19.91
C ILE A 75 -18.28 -0.56 19.40
N LYS A 76 -18.88 -1.37 20.26
CA LYS A 76 -20.10 -2.09 19.95
C LYS A 76 -21.28 -1.26 20.43
N ASN A 77 -22.41 -1.38 19.78
CA ASN A 77 -23.63 -0.69 20.17
C ASN A 77 -23.58 0.83 20.03
N GLN A 78 -22.66 1.31 19.24
CA GLN A 78 -22.63 2.74 18.97
C GLN A 78 -23.68 3.06 17.94
N THR A 79 -24.66 3.86 18.33
CA THR A 79 -25.81 4.13 17.47
C THR A 79 -25.76 5.46 16.77
N ALA A 80 -24.97 6.37 17.25
CA ALA A 80 -25.13 7.75 16.83
C ALA A 80 -23.98 8.33 16.05
N SER A 81 -22.80 7.79 16.16
CA SER A 81 -21.65 8.42 15.52
C SER A 81 -21.00 7.49 14.54
N SER A 82 -20.84 7.97 13.33
CA SER A 82 -20.09 7.25 12.31
C SER A 82 -18.68 7.79 12.20
N SER A 83 -18.17 8.42 13.27
CA SER A 83 -16.83 8.96 13.25
C SER A 83 -15.80 7.86 13.12
N TYR A 84 -14.88 8.04 12.21
CA TYR A 84 -13.77 7.11 12.02
C TYR A 84 -12.74 7.33 13.11
N LYS A 85 -11.94 6.32 13.37
CA LYS A 85 -10.88 6.38 14.37
C LYS A 85 -9.53 6.09 13.69
N PRO A 86 -8.43 6.59 14.27
CA PRO A 86 -7.11 6.32 13.69
C PRO A 86 -6.69 4.88 13.88
N ALA A 87 -5.97 4.37 12.88
CA ALA A 87 -5.41 3.03 12.91
C ALA A 87 -4.04 3.08 12.23
N THR A 88 -3.15 2.19 12.68
CA THR A 88 -1.83 2.05 12.07
C THR A 88 -1.79 0.71 11.35
N LEU A 89 -1.42 0.75 10.07
CA LEU A 89 -1.28 -0.46 9.27
C LEU A 89 0.04 -1.15 9.61
N ASP A 90 0.14 -2.42 9.26
CA ASP A 90 1.35 -3.20 9.51
C ASP A 90 2.58 -2.63 8.80
N CYS A 91 2.39 -1.83 7.77
CA CYS A 91 3.49 -1.15 7.08
C CYS A 91 3.86 0.19 7.70
N GLY A 92 3.16 0.61 8.75
CA GLY A 92 3.45 1.86 9.45
C GLY A 92 2.64 3.07 8.99
N ILE A 93 1.86 2.94 7.93
CA ILE A 93 1.02 4.04 7.46
C ILE A 93 -0.20 4.18 8.36
N LYS A 94 -0.57 5.42 8.67
CA LYS A 94 -1.75 5.70 9.49
C LYS A 94 -2.93 6.05 8.60
N ILE A 95 -4.07 5.45 8.92
CA ILE A 95 -5.32 5.71 8.19
C ILE A 95 -6.46 5.85 9.18
N ASN A 96 -7.61 6.25 8.68
CA ASN A 96 -8.82 6.28 9.49
C ASN A 96 -9.70 5.12 9.10
N VAL A 97 -10.27 4.44 10.10
CA VAL A 97 -11.13 3.27 9.88
C VAL A 97 -12.43 3.44 10.65
N PRO A 98 -13.48 2.71 10.24
CA PRO A 98 -14.74 2.73 11.00
C PRO A 98 -14.55 2.24 12.43
N PRO A 99 -15.43 2.66 13.35
CA PRO A 99 -15.25 2.30 14.78
C PRO A 99 -15.33 0.81 15.09
N PHE A 100 -15.91 -0.02 14.20
CA PHE A 100 -16.02 -1.45 14.44
C PHE A 100 -14.76 -2.26 14.09
N ILE A 101 -13.76 -1.63 13.51
CA ILE A 101 -12.51 -2.31 13.12
C ILE A 101 -11.66 -2.59 14.35
N GLU A 102 -11.08 -3.79 14.40
CA GLU A 102 -10.20 -4.20 15.50
C GLU A 102 -8.78 -4.46 15.02
N SER A 103 -7.84 -4.38 15.95
CA SER A 103 -6.45 -4.73 15.65
C SER A 103 -6.36 -6.17 15.18
N GLY A 104 -5.53 -6.43 14.19
CA GLY A 104 -5.36 -7.76 13.62
C GLY A 104 -6.27 -8.05 12.44
N GLU A 105 -7.25 -7.22 12.18
CA GLU A 105 -8.14 -7.43 11.03
C GLU A 105 -7.45 -7.02 9.74
N LYS A 106 -7.85 -7.67 8.66
CA LYS A 106 -7.38 -7.33 7.32
C LYS A 106 -8.40 -6.45 6.63
N VAL A 107 -7.90 -5.40 5.99
CA VAL A 107 -8.75 -4.44 5.30
C VAL A 107 -8.20 -4.16 3.92
N ILE A 108 -9.07 -3.66 3.05
CA ILE A 108 -8.67 -3.17 1.74
C ILE A 108 -8.56 -1.66 1.84
N ILE A 109 -7.47 -1.12 1.34
CA ILE A 109 -7.29 0.34 1.28
C ILE A 109 -7.11 0.79 -0.15
N ASP A 110 -7.47 2.04 -0.41
CA ASP A 110 -7.25 2.69 -1.71
C ASP A 110 -5.84 3.27 -1.68
N THR A 111 -4.98 2.80 -2.58
CA THR A 111 -3.58 3.23 -2.58
C THR A 111 -3.40 4.67 -3.03
N ARG A 112 -4.37 5.22 -3.77
CA ARG A 112 -4.27 6.59 -4.27
C ARG A 112 -4.54 7.61 -3.18
N THR A 113 -5.51 7.32 -2.32
CA THR A 113 -5.95 8.23 -1.26
C THR A 113 -5.51 7.80 0.12
N LEU A 114 -5.04 6.54 0.26
CA LEU A 114 -4.69 5.91 1.54
C LEU A 114 -5.89 5.87 2.47
N GLU A 115 -7.05 5.57 1.91
CA GLU A 115 -8.29 5.49 2.66
C GLU A 115 -8.80 4.06 2.75
N TYR A 116 -9.49 3.78 3.85
CA TYR A 116 -10.16 2.50 4.07
C TYR A 116 -11.26 2.31 3.04
N VAL A 117 -11.34 1.09 2.48
CA VAL A 117 -12.40 0.74 1.53
C VAL A 117 -13.38 -0.23 2.18
N LYS A 118 -12.88 -1.37 2.69
CA LYS A 118 -13.74 -2.39 3.28
C LYS A 118 -12.90 -3.40 4.05
N ARG A 119 -13.58 -4.22 4.85
CA ARG A 119 -12.94 -5.34 5.53
C ARG A 119 -12.75 -6.50 4.56
N VAL A 120 -11.73 -7.30 4.81
CA VAL A 120 -11.52 -8.55 4.08
C VAL A 120 -12.21 -9.65 4.89
N ASN A 121 -13.11 -10.34 4.23
CA ASN A 121 -13.83 -11.44 4.89
C ASN A 121 -13.23 -12.79 4.52
#